data_1800c92e8f41cc7ce66c33596e586619
#
_entry.id   1800c92e8f41cc7ce66c33596e586619
#
_cell.length_a   1.000
_cell.length_b   1.000
_cell.length_c   1.000
_cell.angle_alpha   90.00
_cell.angle_beta   90.00
_cell.angle_gamma   90.00
#
_symmetry.space_group_name_H-M   'P 1'
#
loop_
_entity.id
_entity.type
_entity.pdbx_description
1 polymer ?
#
loop_
_entity_poly.entity_id
_entity_poly.type
_entity_poly.pdbx_seq_one_letter_code
_entity_poly.pdbx_strand_id
1 'polypeptide(L)'
;APDNLWIGEALAQTVLQDYGDSLSEKKIGILSGNQNQLSMQQRLGSVKKLLEDENIEPVWILSGQGENLSSELVTKQADEPVDILITLGNAETETAVDYLQADTSYKRQFMIYGEGCSDKTVYYLDKGIIKSLVVPNEFNMGYQSVHTIAEQIKYKFSSAESTTVDSLVINRQNLYDEENQKTLFPIVQ
;
A
#
# COMPACT_ATOMS: atom_id res chain seq x y z
N ALA A 1 -9.89 10.46 7.99
CA ALA A 1 -9.62 9.25 7.18
C ALA A 1 -8.33 9.45 6.39
N PRO A 2 -7.62 8.37 5.97
CA PRO A 2 -6.50 8.50 5.05
C PRO A 2 -6.97 9.07 3.71
N ASP A 3 -6.08 9.79 3.01
CA ASP A 3 -6.34 10.19 1.63
C ASP A 3 -6.05 9.02 0.68
N ASN A 4 -7.10 8.32 0.29
CA ASN A 4 -6.96 7.13 -0.54
C ASN A 4 -6.57 7.44 -1.99
N LEU A 5 -6.91 8.63 -2.50
CA LEU A 5 -6.45 9.06 -3.82
C LEU A 5 -4.94 9.28 -3.79
N TRP A 6 -4.45 10.01 -2.79
CA TRP A 6 -3.03 10.23 -2.59
C TRP A 6 -2.24 8.94 -2.37
N ILE A 7 -2.79 7.98 -1.59
CA ILE A 7 -2.13 6.66 -1.39
C ILE A 7 -1.92 5.94 -2.72
N GLY A 8 -2.96 5.89 -3.56
CA GLY A 8 -2.83 5.29 -4.88
C GLY A 8 -1.83 6.01 -5.78
N GLU A 9 -1.87 7.35 -5.80
CA GLU A 9 -0.90 8.16 -6.54
C GLU A 9 0.53 7.94 -6.04
N ALA A 10 0.76 7.93 -4.73
CA ALA A 10 2.07 7.73 -4.14
C ALA A 10 2.67 6.35 -4.47
N LEU A 11 1.84 5.28 -4.46
CA LEU A 11 2.27 3.94 -4.86
C LEU A 11 2.76 3.92 -6.31
N ALA A 12 1.96 4.42 -7.25
CA ALA A 12 2.33 4.46 -8.65
C ALA A 12 3.53 5.40 -8.90
N GLN A 13 3.54 6.58 -8.28
CA GLN A 13 4.62 7.55 -8.40
C GLN A 13 5.96 7.00 -7.92
N THR A 14 5.97 6.22 -6.84
CA THR A 14 7.19 5.58 -6.33
C THR A 14 7.74 4.58 -7.33
N VAL A 15 6.87 3.77 -7.97
CA VAL A 15 7.29 2.85 -9.03
C VAL A 15 7.87 3.62 -10.23
N LEU A 16 7.19 4.68 -10.68
CA LEU A 16 7.66 5.52 -11.79
C LEU A 16 9.03 6.15 -11.49
N GLN A 17 9.24 6.65 -10.27
CA GLN A 17 10.52 7.23 -9.85
C GLN A 17 11.66 6.22 -9.79
N ASP A 18 11.38 5.01 -9.31
CA ASP A 18 12.41 3.97 -9.14
C ASP A 18 12.88 3.38 -10.49
N TYR A 19 12.00 3.29 -11.47
CA TYR A 19 12.31 2.65 -12.77
C TYR A 19 12.50 3.63 -13.92
N GLY A 20 11.89 4.81 -13.90
CA GLY A 20 11.96 5.77 -14.99
C GLY A 20 11.62 5.14 -16.34
N ASP A 21 12.42 5.42 -17.37
CA ASP A 21 12.19 4.89 -18.72
C ASP A 21 12.23 3.36 -18.80
N SER A 22 12.94 2.69 -17.87
CA SER A 22 13.02 1.23 -17.85
C SER A 22 11.72 0.55 -17.43
N LEU A 23 10.74 1.31 -16.93
CA LEU A 23 9.45 0.77 -16.53
C LEU A 23 8.65 0.19 -17.71
N SER A 24 8.85 0.73 -18.91
CA SER A 24 8.23 0.22 -20.14
C SER A 24 8.61 -1.25 -20.47
N GLU A 25 9.71 -1.73 -19.93
CA GLU A 25 10.18 -3.11 -20.08
C GLU A 25 9.70 -4.04 -18.96
N LYS A 26 8.98 -3.51 -17.98
CA LYS A 26 8.53 -4.23 -16.79
C LYS A 26 7.06 -4.58 -16.87
N LYS A 27 6.73 -5.76 -16.36
CA LYS A 27 5.36 -6.22 -16.18
C LYS A 27 4.87 -5.88 -14.78
N ILE A 28 3.74 -5.20 -14.71
CA ILE A 28 3.13 -4.77 -13.44
C ILE A 28 1.87 -5.58 -13.18
N GLY A 29 1.75 -6.14 -11.98
CA GLY A 29 0.51 -6.67 -11.41
C GLY A 29 0.01 -5.80 -10.27
N ILE A 30 -1.29 -5.88 -10.00
CA ILE A 30 -1.91 -5.14 -8.89
C ILE A 30 -2.74 -6.11 -8.05
N LEU A 31 -2.55 -6.08 -6.72
CA LEU A 31 -3.47 -6.65 -5.74
C LEU A 31 -4.32 -5.53 -5.16
N SER A 32 -5.60 -5.50 -5.54
CA SER A 32 -6.46 -4.34 -5.29
C SER A 32 -7.42 -4.51 -4.11
N GLY A 33 -7.39 -5.66 -3.44
CA GLY A 33 -8.27 -5.92 -2.30
C GLY A 33 -9.77 -5.95 -2.66
N ASN A 34 -10.62 -5.72 -1.66
CA ASN A 34 -12.06 -5.77 -1.84
C ASN A 34 -12.59 -4.51 -2.53
N GLN A 35 -12.96 -4.61 -3.79
CA GLN A 35 -13.46 -3.50 -4.60
C GLN A 35 -14.89 -3.04 -4.26
N ASN A 36 -15.56 -3.66 -3.29
CA ASN A 36 -16.79 -3.11 -2.70
C ASN A 36 -16.51 -1.95 -1.71
N GLN A 37 -15.25 -1.74 -1.34
CA GLN A 37 -14.82 -0.65 -0.46
C GLN A 37 -14.41 0.57 -1.29
N LEU A 38 -14.99 1.73 -0.99
CA LEU A 38 -14.69 2.99 -1.68
C LEU A 38 -13.18 3.33 -1.59
N SER A 39 -12.54 3.06 -0.47
CA SER A 39 -11.10 3.27 -0.30
C SER A 39 -10.27 2.51 -1.33
N MET A 40 -10.59 1.22 -1.55
CA MET A 40 -9.89 0.39 -2.53
C MET A 40 -10.17 0.82 -3.97
N GLN A 41 -11.41 1.24 -4.26
CA GLN A 41 -11.76 1.82 -5.57
C GLN A 41 -10.97 3.10 -5.86
N GLN A 42 -10.86 3.98 -4.87
CA GLN A 42 -10.10 5.23 -4.99
C GLN A 42 -8.62 4.97 -5.21
N ARG A 43 -8.01 4.08 -4.42
CA ARG A 43 -6.60 3.70 -4.57
C ARG A 43 -6.33 3.09 -5.94
N LEU A 44 -7.14 2.13 -6.36
CA LEU A 44 -7.00 1.50 -7.68
C LEU A 44 -7.18 2.50 -8.82
N GLY A 45 -8.18 3.37 -8.73
CA GLY A 45 -8.43 4.41 -9.72
C GLY A 45 -7.24 5.35 -9.89
N SER A 46 -6.63 5.80 -8.81
CA SER A 46 -5.45 6.67 -8.84
C SER A 46 -4.20 5.97 -9.41
N VAL A 47 -3.94 4.71 -9.01
CA VAL A 47 -2.84 3.93 -9.59
C VAL A 47 -3.02 3.77 -11.09
N LYS A 48 -4.21 3.34 -11.54
CA LYS A 48 -4.49 3.14 -12.97
C LYS A 48 -4.31 4.43 -13.75
N LYS A 49 -4.88 5.52 -13.28
CA LYS A 49 -4.79 6.82 -13.95
C LYS A 49 -3.33 7.23 -14.15
N LEU A 50 -2.49 7.12 -13.11
CA LEU A 50 -1.10 7.54 -13.20
C LEU A 50 -0.28 6.64 -14.16
N LEU A 51 -0.55 5.33 -14.17
CA LEU A 51 0.08 4.41 -15.12
C LEU A 51 -0.38 4.66 -16.56
N GLU A 52 -1.68 4.93 -16.77
CA GLU A 52 -2.25 5.27 -18.08
C GLU A 52 -1.65 6.57 -18.65
N ASP A 53 -1.43 7.59 -17.81
CA ASP A 53 -0.79 8.85 -18.22
C ASP A 53 0.63 8.63 -18.76
N GLU A 54 1.31 7.56 -18.32
CA GLU A 54 2.63 7.13 -18.80
C GLU A 54 2.57 6.02 -19.88
N ASN A 55 1.38 5.72 -20.40
CA ASN A 55 1.12 4.65 -21.37
C ASN A 55 1.52 3.24 -20.87
N ILE A 56 1.35 2.98 -19.60
CA ILE A 56 1.64 1.70 -18.96
C ILE A 56 0.32 1.03 -18.55
N GLU A 57 0.12 -0.21 -18.95
CA GLU A 57 -1.03 -1.02 -18.53
C GLU A 57 -0.57 -2.15 -17.62
N PRO A 58 -1.24 -2.37 -16.47
CA PRO A 58 -1.01 -3.56 -15.66
C PRO A 58 -1.37 -4.81 -16.46
N VAL A 59 -0.51 -5.82 -16.38
CA VAL A 59 -0.73 -7.12 -17.04
C VAL A 59 -1.97 -7.81 -16.48
N TRP A 60 -2.18 -7.69 -15.16
CA TRP A 60 -3.38 -8.17 -14.49
C TRP A 60 -3.65 -7.38 -13.19
N ILE A 61 -4.92 -7.39 -12.81
CA ILE A 61 -5.40 -6.83 -11.56
C ILE A 61 -6.20 -7.92 -10.85
N LEU A 62 -5.78 -8.31 -9.65
CA LEU A 62 -6.50 -9.25 -8.81
C LEU A 62 -7.23 -8.52 -7.70
N SER A 63 -8.50 -8.86 -7.54
CA SER A 63 -9.38 -8.30 -6.51
C SER A 63 -9.90 -9.42 -5.63
N GLY A 64 -9.87 -9.23 -4.32
CA GLY A 64 -10.35 -10.27 -3.42
C GLY A 64 -9.73 -10.16 -2.03
N GLN A 65 -9.93 -11.17 -1.22
CA GLN A 65 -9.41 -11.23 0.15
C GLN A 65 -9.03 -12.66 0.54
N GLY A 66 -8.09 -12.77 1.48
CA GLY A 66 -7.72 -14.02 2.13
C GLY A 66 -7.23 -15.11 1.17
N GLU A 67 -7.65 -16.35 1.42
CA GLU A 67 -7.18 -17.52 0.69
C GLU A 67 -7.49 -17.49 -0.81
N ASN A 68 -8.60 -16.87 -1.22
CA ASN A 68 -8.94 -16.74 -2.63
C ASN A 68 -7.92 -15.86 -3.35
N LEU A 69 -7.57 -14.71 -2.78
CA LEU A 69 -6.57 -13.81 -3.37
C LEU A 69 -5.19 -14.48 -3.45
N SER A 70 -4.79 -15.22 -2.40
CA SER A 70 -3.54 -15.97 -2.39
C SER A 70 -3.49 -17.04 -3.49
N SER A 71 -4.57 -17.78 -3.67
CA SER A 71 -4.68 -18.83 -4.71
C SER A 71 -4.65 -18.26 -6.12
N GLU A 72 -5.33 -17.13 -6.33
CA GLU A 72 -5.33 -16.42 -7.61
C GLU A 72 -3.94 -15.84 -7.93
N LEU A 73 -3.24 -15.28 -6.93
CA LEU A 73 -1.87 -14.80 -7.10
C LEU A 73 -0.93 -15.92 -7.55
N VAL A 74 -1.01 -17.10 -6.90
CA VAL A 74 -0.21 -18.28 -7.31
C VAL A 74 -0.46 -18.64 -8.75
N THR A 75 -1.75 -18.72 -9.15
CA THR A 75 -2.13 -19.08 -10.52
C THR A 75 -1.67 -18.03 -11.53
N LYS A 76 -1.95 -16.76 -11.27
CA LYS A 76 -1.59 -15.67 -12.18
C LYS A 76 -0.09 -15.49 -12.33
N GLN A 77 0.66 -15.58 -11.24
CA GLN A 77 2.12 -15.46 -11.30
C GLN A 77 2.75 -16.66 -12.01
N ALA A 78 2.09 -17.83 -11.99
CA ALA A 78 2.53 -18.99 -12.76
C ALA A 78 2.29 -18.82 -14.25
N ASP A 79 1.12 -18.33 -14.65
CA ASP A 79 0.70 -18.18 -16.04
C ASP A 79 1.31 -16.93 -16.71
N GLU A 80 1.32 -15.82 -16.01
CA GLU A 80 1.75 -14.53 -16.53
C GLU A 80 2.53 -13.76 -15.46
N PRO A 81 3.83 -14.10 -15.25
CA PRO A 81 4.64 -13.53 -14.21
C PRO A 81 4.88 -12.03 -14.40
N VAL A 82 4.85 -11.29 -13.29
CA VAL A 82 5.16 -9.87 -13.24
C VAL A 82 6.49 -9.60 -12.56
N ASP A 83 7.09 -8.43 -12.85
CA ASP A 83 8.34 -7.95 -12.25
C ASP A 83 8.07 -7.06 -11.03
N ILE A 84 6.92 -6.38 -11.03
CA ILE A 84 6.50 -5.42 -10.03
C ILE A 84 5.09 -5.76 -9.58
N LEU A 85 4.87 -5.79 -8.27
CA LEU A 85 3.56 -5.97 -7.68
C LEU A 85 3.20 -4.77 -6.82
N ILE A 86 2.13 -4.06 -7.21
CA ILE A 86 1.55 -2.97 -6.43
C ILE A 86 0.42 -3.55 -5.58
N THR A 87 0.46 -3.32 -4.28
CA THR A 87 -0.53 -3.84 -3.32
C THR A 87 -1.21 -2.68 -2.61
N LEU A 88 -2.54 -2.63 -2.69
CA LEU A 88 -3.32 -1.44 -2.30
C LEU A 88 -3.75 -1.43 -0.83
N GLY A 89 -3.37 -2.44 -0.05
CA GLY A 89 -3.69 -2.54 1.36
C GLY A 89 -2.72 -3.44 2.12
N ASN A 90 -2.72 -3.31 3.45
CA ASN A 90 -1.81 -4.09 4.31
C ASN A 90 -2.00 -5.60 4.13
N ALA A 91 -3.24 -6.09 4.03
CA ALA A 91 -3.53 -7.51 3.84
C ALA A 91 -3.02 -8.03 2.47
N GLU A 92 -3.16 -7.22 1.43
CA GLU A 92 -2.65 -7.51 0.08
C GLU A 92 -1.12 -7.52 0.07
N THR A 93 -0.49 -6.60 0.81
CA THR A 93 0.96 -6.54 0.97
C THR A 93 1.49 -7.78 1.70
N GLU A 94 0.82 -8.20 2.78
CA GLU A 94 1.16 -9.43 3.50
C GLU A 94 0.98 -10.68 2.63
N THR A 95 -0.08 -10.74 1.83
CA THR A 95 -0.32 -11.83 0.88
C THR A 95 0.82 -11.95 -0.15
N ALA A 96 1.29 -10.82 -0.67
CA ALA A 96 2.43 -10.79 -1.59
C ALA A 96 3.72 -11.28 -0.93
N VAL A 97 3.96 -10.88 0.31
CA VAL A 97 5.12 -11.36 1.10
C VAL A 97 5.03 -12.88 1.33
N ASP A 98 3.87 -13.39 1.73
CA ASP A 98 3.68 -14.83 1.97
C ASP A 98 3.93 -15.65 0.71
N TYR A 99 3.48 -15.15 -0.43
CA TYR A 99 3.79 -15.78 -1.73
C TYR A 99 5.30 -15.89 -1.94
N LEU A 100 6.07 -14.81 -1.77
CA LEU A 100 7.53 -14.82 -1.95
C LEU A 100 8.25 -15.71 -0.94
N GLN A 101 7.73 -15.80 0.30
CA GLN A 101 8.31 -16.67 1.33
C GLN A 101 8.03 -18.16 1.08
N ALA A 102 6.91 -18.49 0.45
CA ALA A 102 6.57 -19.86 0.08
C ALA A 102 7.32 -20.35 -1.16
N ASP A 103 7.76 -19.46 -2.05
CA ASP A 103 8.51 -19.81 -3.26
C ASP A 103 10.01 -19.93 -2.97
N THR A 104 10.46 -21.14 -2.71
CA THR A 104 11.89 -21.46 -2.52
C THR A 104 12.71 -21.51 -3.81
N SER A 105 12.07 -21.38 -4.98
CA SER A 105 12.73 -21.56 -6.28
C SER A 105 13.54 -20.34 -6.75
N TYR A 106 13.39 -19.19 -6.12
CA TYR A 106 13.98 -17.88 -6.48
C TYR A 106 13.74 -17.42 -7.93
N LYS A 107 12.90 -18.12 -8.68
CA LYS A 107 12.75 -17.92 -10.13
C LYS A 107 11.63 -16.93 -10.51
N ARG A 108 10.80 -16.52 -9.57
CA ARG A 108 9.61 -15.70 -9.86
C ARG A 108 9.41 -14.60 -8.82
N GLN A 109 10.48 -13.88 -8.55
CA GLN A 109 10.43 -12.78 -7.58
C GLN A 109 9.99 -11.49 -8.29
N PHE A 110 9.02 -10.84 -7.70
CA PHE A 110 8.62 -9.48 -8.04
C PHE A 110 9.03 -8.52 -6.92
N MET A 111 9.17 -7.23 -7.24
CA MET A 111 9.35 -6.19 -6.26
C MET A 111 8.00 -5.70 -5.75
N ILE A 112 7.82 -5.62 -4.43
CA ILE A 112 6.58 -5.18 -3.80
C ILE A 112 6.64 -3.69 -3.51
N TYR A 113 5.61 -2.97 -3.97
CA TYR A 113 5.29 -1.59 -3.60
C TYR A 113 3.91 -1.62 -2.99
N GLY A 114 3.80 -1.40 -1.69
CA GLY A 114 2.57 -1.68 -0.97
C GLY A 114 2.13 -0.58 -0.01
N GLU A 115 0.90 -0.70 0.45
CA GLU A 115 0.40 0.05 1.60
C GLU A 115 0.40 -0.86 2.82
N GLY A 116 0.75 -0.31 3.98
CA GLY A 116 0.64 -1.00 5.25
C GLY A 116 1.70 -0.57 6.26
N CYS A 117 1.43 -0.91 7.53
CA CYS A 117 2.32 -0.61 8.66
C CYS A 117 2.34 -1.72 9.72
N SER A 118 1.93 -2.95 9.38
CA SER A 118 2.04 -4.06 10.32
C SER A 118 3.49 -4.41 10.61
N ASP A 119 3.74 -5.03 11.76
CA ASP A 119 5.08 -5.53 12.14
C ASP A 119 5.68 -6.39 11.02
N LYS A 120 4.84 -7.17 10.33
CA LYS A 120 5.27 -8.02 9.23
C LYS A 120 5.71 -7.20 8.03
N THR A 121 4.92 -6.23 7.58
CA THR A 121 5.26 -5.41 6.42
C THR A 121 6.51 -4.56 6.68
N VAL A 122 6.65 -3.98 7.87
CA VAL A 122 7.84 -3.22 8.28
C VAL A 122 9.08 -4.12 8.36
N TYR A 123 8.95 -5.33 8.91
CA TYR A 123 10.05 -6.30 8.96
C TYR A 123 10.56 -6.65 7.55
N TYR A 124 9.66 -6.92 6.59
CA TYR A 124 10.06 -7.27 5.23
C TYR A 124 10.50 -6.08 4.39
N LEU A 125 10.11 -4.86 4.74
CA LEU A 125 10.71 -3.64 4.21
C LEU A 125 12.19 -3.53 4.63
N ASP A 126 12.48 -3.75 5.92
CA ASP A 126 13.87 -3.76 6.43
C ASP A 126 14.73 -4.85 5.77
N LYS A 127 14.15 -6.02 5.49
CA LYS A 127 14.82 -7.11 4.76
C LYS A 127 14.99 -6.84 3.27
N GLY A 128 14.35 -5.79 2.72
CA GLY A 128 14.44 -5.42 1.31
C GLY A 128 13.59 -6.28 0.38
N ILE A 129 12.66 -7.08 0.91
CA ILE A 129 11.66 -7.85 0.14
C ILE A 129 10.56 -6.92 -0.35
N ILE A 130 10.10 -6.02 0.52
CA ILE A 130 9.28 -4.89 0.13
C ILE A 130 10.21 -3.73 -0.23
N LYS A 131 9.98 -3.11 -1.37
CA LYS A 131 10.79 -2.00 -1.86
C LYS A 131 10.40 -0.68 -1.23
N SER A 132 9.08 -0.44 -1.10
CA SER A 132 8.52 0.76 -0.51
C SER A 132 7.14 0.49 0.07
N LEU A 133 6.79 1.20 1.14
CA LEU A 133 5.48 1.22 1.76
C LEU A 133 4.93 2.65 1.78
N VAL A 134 3.67 2.78 1.44
CA VAL A 134 2.87 3.96 1.77
C VAL A 134 2.20 3.69 3.11
N VAL A 135 2.52 4.49 4.12
CA VAL A 135 2.09 4.30 5.51
C VAL A 135 1.17 5.43 5.93
N PRO A 136 -0.14 5.18 6.14
CA PRO A 136 -1.03 6.16 6.75
C PRO A 136 -0.64 6.38 8.22
N ASN A 137 -0.73 7.62 8.71
CA ASN A 137 -0.51 7.90 10.12
C ASN A 137 -1.74 7.48 10.96
N GLU A 138 -1.86 6.19 11.23
CA GLU A 138 -3.00 5.59 11.93
C GLU A 138 -3.13 6.09 13.37
N PHE A 139 -2.02 6.37 14.04
CA PHE A 139 -2.03 6.92 15.40
C PHE A 139 -2.69 8.30 15.42
N ASN A 140 -2.30 9.20 14.52
CA ASN A 140 -2.90 10.52 14.43
C ASN A 140 -4.38 10.44 14.03
N MET A 141 -4.74 9.50 13.17
CA MET A 141 -6.14 9.22 12.81
C MET A 141 -6.98 8.83 14.04
N GLY A 142 -6.47 7.90 14.84
CA GLY A 142 -7.13 7.50 16.09
C GLY A 142 -7.26 8.66 17.08
N TYR A 143 -6.18 9.39 17.30
CA TYR A 143 -6.18 10.56 18.18
C TYR A 143 -7.18 11.64 17.75
N GLN A 144 -7.15 12.04 16.49
CA GLN A 144 -8.07 13.05 15.95
C GLN A 144 -9.53 12.61 16.04
N SER A 145 -9.82 11.31 15.79
CA SER A 145 -11.18 10.78 15.92
C SER A 145 -11.70 10.90 17.34
N VAL A 146 -10.92 10.50 18.33
CA VAL A 146 -11.30 10.61 19.76
C VAL A 146 -11.43 12.07 20.18
N HIS A 147 -10.51 12.93 19.77
CA HIS A 147 -10.53 14.37 20.08
C HIS A 147 -11.79 15.04 19.51
N THR A 148 -12.12 14.77 18.23
CA THR A 148 -13.33 15.33 17.59
C THR A 148 -14.60 14.88 18.30
N ILE A 149 -14.72 13.59 18.67
CA ILE A 149 -15.87 13.09 19.42
C ILE A 149 -15.97 13.76 20.79
N ALA A 150 -14.85 13.90 21.50
CA ALA A 150 -14.82 14.55 22.82
C ALA A 150 -15.25 16.02 22.74
N GLU A 151 -14.81 16.76 21.72
CA GLU A 151 -15.22 18.13 21.48
C GLU A 151 -16.71 18.25 21.13
N GLN A 152 -17.23 17.35 20.28
CA GLN A 152 -18.66 17.30 19.96
C GLN A 152 -19.52 17.09 21.21
N ILE A 153 -19.11 16.17 22.08
CA ILE A 153 -19.82 15.92 23.35
C ILE A 153 -19.76 17.16 24.25
N LYS A 154 -18.58 17.78 24.35
CA LYS A 154 -18.36 18.93 25.25
C LYS A 154 -19.06 20.20 24.79
N TYR A 155 -19.03 20.49 23.50
CA TYR A 155 -19.50 21.76 22.94
C TYR A 155 -20.81 21.66 22.16
N LYS A 156 -21.39 20.45 22.02
CA LYS A 156 -22.66 20.18 21.30
C LYS A 156 -22.65 20.69 19.85
N PHE A 157 -21.50 20.65 19.16
CA PHE A 157 -21.42 20.97 17.75
C PHE A 157 -22.05 19.87 16.91
N SER A 158 -22.81 20.25 15.88
CA SER A 158 -23.61 19.33 15.05
C SER A 158 -22.85 18.76 13.84
N SER A 159 -21.67 19.25 13.51
CA SER A 159 -20.90 18.78 12.35
C SER A 159 -19.43 18.61 12.71
N ALA A 160 -18.92 17.38 12.47
CA ALA A 160 -17.49 17.13 12.39
C ALA A 160 -17.03 17.39 10.95
N GLU A 161 -16.05 18.25 10.77
CA GLU A 161 -15.37 18.33 9.48
C GLU A 161 -14.55 17.05 9.26
N SER A 162 -14.63 16.51 8.04
CA SER A 162 -13.80 15.38 7.67
C SER A 162 -12.35 15.84 7.49
N THR A 163 -11.46 15.40 8.37
CA THR A 163 -10.02 15.67 8.27
C THR A 163 -9.32 14.50 7.59
N THR A 164 -8.47 14.78 6.62
CA THR A 164 -7.52 13.82 6.06
C THR A 164 -6.30 13.72 6.96
N VAL A 165 -5.72 12.54 7.01
CA VAL A 165 -4.50 12.26 7.77
C VAL A 165 -3.39 12.03 6.78
N ASP A 166 -2.25 12.65 7.03
CA ASP A 166 -1.06 12.51 6.20
C ASP A 166 -0.58 11.06 6.17
N SER A 167 -0.03 10.69 5.02
CA SER A 167 0.62 9.41 4.82
C SER A 167 2.06 9.63 4.38
N LEU A 168 2.94 8.68 4.66
CA LEU A 168 4.37 8.75 4.37
C LEU A 168 4.77 7.66 3.37
N VAL A 169 5.72 7.96 2.52
CA VAL A 169 6.39 6.95 1.69
C VAL A 169 7.67 6.52 2.38
N ILE A 170 7.70 5.28 2.81
CA ILE A 170 8.81 4.70 3.57
C ILE A 170 9.48 3.60 2.76
N ASN A 171 10.79 3.68 2.65
CA ASN A 171 11.65 2.69 2.05
C ASN A 171 12.81 2.34 3.00
N ARG A 172 13.67 1.42 2.59
CA ARG A 172 14.79 0.97 3.44
C ARG A 172 15.78 2.09 3.78
N GLN A 173 15.88 3.14 2.95
CA GLN A 173 16.85 4.22 3.18
C GLN A 173 16.38 5.19 4.26
N ASN A 174 15.06 5.44 4.34
CA ASN A 174 14.47 6.39 5.29
C ASN A 174 13.70 5.71 6.44
N LEU A 175 13.69 4.37 6.49
CA LEU A 175 12.98 3.60 7.53
C LEU A 175 13.35 4.03 8.95
N TYR A 176 14.61 4.37 9.18
CA TYR A 176 15.14 4.73 10.50
C TYR A 176 15.17 6.23 10.77
N ASP A 177 14.64 7.05 9.88
CA ASP A 177 14.48 8.48 10.12
C ASP A 177 13.51 8.71 11.28
N GLU A 178 13.82 9.67 12.15
CA GLU A 178 13.09 9.90 13.41
C GLU A 178 11.58 10.12 13.20
N GLU A 179 11.21 10.83 12.14
CA GLU A 179 9.82 11.12 11.80
C GLU A 179 9.07 9.86 11.36
N ASN A 180 9.71 9.01 10.55
CA ASN A 180 9.14 7.75 10.09
C ASN A 180 9.00 6.74 11.24
N GLN A 181 9.99 6.69 12.13
CA GLN A 181 9.94 5.85 13.33
C GLN A 181 8.78 6.23 14.27
N LYS A 182 8.47 7.51 14.42
CA LYS A 182 7.31 7.98 15.20
C LYS A 182 5.98 7.53 14.62
N THR A 183 5.89 7.43 13.29
CA THR A 183 4.68 6.97 12.61
C THR A 183 4.54 5.46 12.67
N LEU A 184 5.64 4.72 12.46
CA LEU A 184 5.65 3.26 12.47
C LEU A 184 5.52 2.66 13.88
N PHE A 185 6.14 3.30 14.87
CA PHE A 185 6.20 2.82 16.25
C PHE A 185 5.76 3.92 17.22
N PRO A 186 4.48 4.32 17.22
CA PRO A 186 4.00 5.35 18.11
C PRO A 186 4.15 4.88 19.56
N ILE A 187 4.99 5.55 20.32
CA ILE A 187 5.14 5.31 21.76
C ILE A 187 3.97 6.00 22.44
N VAL A 188 3.08 5.23 23.02
CA VAL A 188 2.07 5.75 23.93
C VAL A 188 2.77 6.08 25.24
N GLN A 189 3.06 7.36 25.49
CA GLN A 189 3.53 7.89 26.78
C GLN A 189 2.37 8.17 27.70
#